data_0c8a8fc6b8561493b8a084d5b7c69497
#
_entry.id   0c8a8fc6b8561493b8a084d5b7c69497
#
_cell.length_a   1.000
_cell.length_b   1.000
_cell.length_c   1.000
_cell.angle_alpha   90.00
_cell.angle_beta   90.00
_cell.angle_gamma   90.00
#
_symmetry.space_group_name_H-M   'P 1'
#
loop_
_entity.id
_entity.type
_entity.pdbx_description
1 polymer ?
#
loop_
_entity_poly.entity_id
_entity_poly.type
_entity_poly.pdbx_seq_one_letter_code
_entity_poly.pdbx_strand_id
1 'polypeptide(L)'
;MRNFLIIPILFIFLVSCSNSEDFDIPKISKLEKLEEHSNQFIKGIYSYDNGIHVAIGFGIANSIMVEGEGGNIIIDTTDDVSQAKEVLSEFQKINQNPIKAIIYTHNHGDHVFGASEFYNAQEEKPLVIAHSTTAEKVEKILGIINPIITLRSGKMFGTNLDDNELINVGLGPYLSAGRSSPGYIAPTLTFEKELKLEIAGHKVELYHAPGETDDQLFVWFPELSALMPGDNFYTTFPQSLYHQRYLTS
;
A
#
# COMPACT_ATOMS: atom_id res chain seq x y z
N MET A 1 48.69 64.92 -16.27
CA MET A 1 47.69 64.68 -15.25
C MET A 1 47.25 63.19 -15.37
N ARG A 2 47.71 62.34 -14.49
CA ARG A 2 47.39 60.89 -14.51
C ARG A 2 46.33 60.64 -13.46
N ASN A 3 45.13 60.30 -13.88
CA ASN A 3 44.02 59.88 -13.00
C ASN A 3 44.29 58.48 -12.48
N PHE A 4 44.47 58.33 -11.19
CA PHE A 4 44.49 57.04 -10.47
C PHE A 4 43.04 56.64 -10.18
N LEU A 5 42.63 55.51 -10.79
CA LEU A 5 41.35 54.89 -10.48
C LEU A 5 41.53 54.02 -9.27
N ILE A 6 40.92 54.42 -8.15
CA ILE A 6 40.88 53.59 -6.93
C ILE A 6 39.70 52.68 -7.02
N ILE A 7 39.95 51.37 -7.16
CA ILE A 7 38.94 50.32 -7.14
C ILE A 7 38.76 49.90 -5.64
N PRO A 8 37.59 50.06 -5.05
CA PRO A 8 37.37 49.54 -3.72
C PRO A 8 37.25 48.02 -3.76
N ILE A 9 38.15 47.31 -3.03
CA ILE A 9 38.08 45.87 -2.82
C ILE A 9 37.00 45.65 -1.79
N LEU A 10 35.87 45.10 -2.21
CA LEU A 10 34.77 44.68 -1.33
C LEU A 10 35.16 43.34 -0.69
N PHE A 11 35.51 43.35 0.58
CA PHE A 11 35.72 42.18 1.40
C PHE A 11 34.34 41.57 1.72
N ILE A 12 33.98 40.52 1.03
CA ILE A 12 32.81 39.69 1.43
C ILE A 12 33.26 38.77 2.55
N PHE A 13 32.84 39.10 3.78
CA PHE A 13 32.92 38.20 4.91
C PHE A 13 31.89 37.08 4.69
N LEU A 14 32.34 35.90 4.24
CA LEU A 14 31.55 34.68 4.37
C LEU A 14 31.52 34.31 5.86
N VAL A 15 30.45 34.69 6.51
CA VAL A 15 30.12 34.16 7.85
C VAL A 15 29.60 32.73 7.57
N SER A 16 30.52 31.75 7.74
CA SER A 16 30.16 30.35 7.83
C SER A 16 29.40 30.16 9.15
N CYS A 17 28.07 30.12 9.08
CA CYS A 17 27.27 29.60 10.19
C CYS A 17 27.48 28.10 10.26
N SER A 18 28.51 27.63 10.93
CA SER A 18 28.60 26.27 11.42
C SER A 18 27.84 26.16 12.74
N ASN A 19 26.53 26.25 12.69
CA ASN A 19 25.70 25.61 13.69
C ASN A 19 25.52 24.16 13.24
N SER A 20 26.46 23.31 13.56
CA SER A 20 26.18 21.90 13.75
C SER A 20 25.30 21.84 15.02
N GLU A 21 24.00 21.98 14.86
CA GLU A 21 23.10 21.41 15.84
C GLU A 21 23.41 19.91 15.80
N ASP A 22 24.12 19.44 16.82
CA ASP A 22 24.21 18.03 17.12
C ASP A 22 22.78 17.54 17.25
N PHE A 23 22.28 16.91 16.21
CA PHE A 23 21.07 16.13 16.28
C PHE A 23 21.35 15.01 17.26
N ASP A 24 21.05 15.27 18.52
CA ASP A 24 21.10 14.27 19.59
C ASP A 24 20.05 13.22 19.28
N ILE A 25 20.44 12.20 18.52
CA ILE A 25 19.58 11.05 18.20
C ILE A 25 19.51 10.24 19.51
N PRO A 26 18.37 10.24 20.21
CA PRO A 26 18.22 9.51 21.45
C PRO A 26 18.42 8.02 21.20
N LYS A 27 19.51 7.43 21.69
CA LYS A 27 20.04 6.14 21.25
C LYS A 27 19.23 4.90 21.65
N ILE A 28 18.35 4.96 22.63
CA ILE A 28 17.66 3.76 23.16
C ILE A 28 16.14 3.91 23.17
N SER A 29 15.62 5.07 23.53
CA SER A 29 14.16 5.31 23.61
C SER A 29 13.41 5.22 22.27
N LYS A 30 14.11 5.23 21.14
CA LYS A 30 13.49 5.14 19.81
C LYS A 30 13.31 3.69 19.34
N LEU A 31 14.23 2.79 19.70
CA LEU A 31 14.09 1.37 19.37
C LEU A 31 12.93 0.75 20.14
N GLU A 32 12.86 0.99 21.47
CA GLU A 32 11.75 0.52 22.30
C GLU A 32 10.40 1.03 21.78
N LYS A 33 10.33 2.31 21.36
CA LYS A 33 9.10 2.87 20.76
C LYS A 33 8.75 2.22 19.42
N LEU A 34 9.74 1.86 18.61
CA LEU A 34 9.52 1.19 17.35
C LEU A 34 9.02 -0.24 17.56
N GLU A 35 9.59 -0.94 18.55
CA GLU A 35 9.12 -2.26 18.96
C GLU A 35 7.68 -2.20 19.52
N GLU A 36 7.39 -1.21 20.39
CA GLU A 36 6.04 -0.96 20.89
C GLU A 36 5.05 -0.65 19.76
N HIS A 37 5.49 0.14 18.76
CA HIS A 37 4.69 0.45 17.58
C HIS A 37 4.32 -0.80 16.77
N SER A 38 5.17 -1.83 16.76
CA SER A 38 4.88 -3.11 16.10
C SER A 38 3.64 -3.81 16.65
N ASN A 39 3.19 -3.48 17.87
CA ASN A 39 1.95 -4.00 18.42
C ASN A 39 0.70 -3.58 17.63
N GLN A 40 0.79 -2.54 16.79
CA GLN A 40 -0.30 -2.14 15.90
C GLN A 40 -0.45 -3.07 14.70
N PHE A 41 0.57 -3.90 14.41
CA PHE A 41 0.63 -4.79 13.25
C PHE A 41 0.73 -6.26 13.66
N ILE A 42 0.17 -6.63 14.80
CA ILE A 42 0.15 -8.04 15.25
C ILE A 42 -0.55 -8.86 14.18
N LYS A 43 0.19 -9.83 13.63
CA LYS A 43 -0.27 -10.69 12.55
C LYS A 43 -1.49 -11.51 12.98
N GLY A 44 -2.59 -11.38 12.26
CA GLY A 44 -3.81 -12.11 12.52
C GLY A 44 -4.99 -11.66 11.69
N ILE A 45 -6.11 -12.41 11.83
CA ILE A 45 -7.39 -12.02 11.25
C ILE A 45 -8.25 -11.36 12.32
N TYR A 46 -8.67 -10.16 12.05
CA TYR A 46 -9.55 -9.38 12.90
C TYR A 46 -10.95 -9.40 12.32
N SER A 47 -11.85 -10.11 13.00
CA SER A 47 -13.22 -10.35 12.54
C SER A 47 -14.21 -9.43 13.23
N TYR A 48 -15.17 -8.95 12.48
CA TYR A 48 -16.27 -8.10 12.95
C TYR A 48 -17.61 -8.81 12.77
N ASP A 49 -18.58 -8.51 13.61
CA ASP A 49 -19.88 -9.20 13.67
C ASP A 49 -20.71 -9.10 12.37
N ASN A 50 -20.37 -8.15 11.49
CA ASN A 50 -21.02 -7.96 10.19
C ASN A 50 -20.38 -8.75 9.03
N GLY A 51 -19.58 -9.76 9.32
CA GLY A 51 -18.96 -10.63 8.30
C GLY A 51 -17.78 -10.00 7.57
N ILE A 52 -17.13 -9.00 8.18
CA ILE A 52 -15.91 -8.39 7.67
C ILE A 52 -14.71 -8.94 8.43
N HIS A 53 -13.70 -9.40 7.70
CA HIS A 53 -12.48 -9.98 8.24
C HIS A 53 -11.27 -9.27 7.63
N VAL A 54 -10.43 -8.70 8.48
CA VAL A 54 -9.25 -7.93 8.06
C VAL A 54 -7.99 -8.69 8.42
N ALA A 55 -7.19 -9.02 7.42
CA ALA A 55 -5.87 -9.61 7.59
C ALA A 55 -4.86 -8.48 7.85
N ILE A 56 -4.36 -8.37 9.07
CA ILE A 56 -3.39 -7.36 9.49
C ILE A 56 -2.05 -8.04 9.78
N GLY A 57 -0.94 -7.39 9.43
CA GLY A 57 0.41 -7.84 9.77
C GLY A 57 0.97 -8.96 8.88
N PHE A 58 0.30 -9.31 7.79
CA PHE A 58 0.80 -10.26 6.80
C PHE A 58 1.72 -9.59 5.77
N GLY A 59 1.49 -8.32 5.48
CA GLY A 59 2.25 -7.45 4.61
C GLY A 59 2.06 -6.00 5.02
N ILE A 60 2.54 -5.07 4.21
CA ILE A 60 2.39 -3.63 4.43
C ILE A 60 0.91 -3.24 4.38
N ALA A 61 0.22 -3.64 3.31
CA ALA A 61 -1.21 -3.42 3.16
C ALA A 61 -2.04 -4.54 3.78
N ASN A 62 -3.22 -4.19 4.25
CA ASN A 62 -4.21 -5.14 4.72
C ASN A 62 -4.95 -5.76 3.53
N SER A 63 -5.39 -7.01 3.68
CA SER A 63 -6.38 -7.63 2.80
C SER A 63 -7.67 -7.85 3.57
N ILE A 64 -8.81 -7.57 2.93
CA ILE A 64 -10.11 -7.64 3.60
C ILE A 64 -10.98 -8.66 2.88
N MET A 65 -11.59 -9.57 3.66
CA MET A 65 -12.64 -10.45 3.19
C MET A 65 -13.99 -9.97 3.73
N VAL A 66 -14.97 -9.84 2.84
CA VAL A 66 -16.37 -9.60 3.20
C VAL A 66 -17.14 -10.86 2.84
N GLU A 67 -17.74 -11.50 3.84
CA GLU A 67 -18.61 -12.65 3.65
C GLU A 67 -19.95 -12.23 3.03
N GLY A 68 -20.43 -13.00 2.08
CA GLY A 68 -21.71 -12.74 1.46
C GLY A 68 -22.47 -14.00 1.13
N GLU A 69 -23.68 -13.84 0.60
CA GLU A 69 -24.54 -14.94 0.21
C GLU A 69 -23.93 -15.71 -0.97
N GLY A 70 -23.51 -16.95 -0.69
CA GLY A 70 -22.93 -17.84 -1.70
C GLY A 70 -21.53 -17.46 -2.20
N GLY A 71 -20.82 -16.57 -1.50
CA GLY A 71 -19.46 -16.21 -1.87
C GLY A 71 -18.84 -15.12 -1.00
N ASN A 72 -17.57 -14.85 -1.24
CA ASN A 72 -16.78 -13.83 -0.56
C ASN A 72 -16.33 -12.75 -1.55
N ILE A 73 -16.10 -11.54 -1.04
CA ILE A 73 -15.49 -10.43 -1.76
C ILE A 73 -14.15 -10.14 -1.09
N ILE A 74 -13.08 -10.03 -1.88
CA ILE A 74 -11.75 -9.65 -1.39
C ILE A 74 -11.45 -8.21 -1.81
N ILE A 75 -11.01 -7.39 -0.87
CA ILE A 75 -10.51 -6.03 -1.13
C ILE A 75 -9.03 -6.01 -0.80
N ASP A 76 -8.22 -5.71 -1.81
CA ASP A 76 -6.76 -5.75 -1.83
C ASP A 76 -6.14 -7.12 -1.49
N THR A 77 -4.93 -7.37 -1.93
CA THR A 77 -4.41 -8.75 -2.00
C THR A 77 -2.98 -8.91 -1.47
N THR A 78 -2.46 -7.92 -0.75
CA THR A 78 -1.07 -7.90 -0.26
C THR A 78 0.00 -7.68 -1.35
N ASP A 79 1.28 -7.61 -0.95
CA ASP A 79 2.40 -7.22 -1.81
C ASP A 79 3.11 -8.40 -2.50
N ASP A 80 2.74 -9.64 -2.20
CA ASP A 80 3.26 -10.81 -2.88
C ASP A 80 2.38 -12.06 -2.75
N VAL A 81 2.73 -13.05 -3.57
CA VAL A 81 2.05 -14.35 -3.65
C VAL A 81 2.17 -15.14 -2.34
N SER A 82 3.31 -15.07 -1.62
CA SER A 82 3.49 -15.87 -0.41
C SER A 82 2.65 -15.34 0.74
N GLN A 83 2.57 -14.05 0.91
CA GLN A 83 1.70 -13.40 1.90
C GLN A 83 0.22 -13.65 1.57
N ALA A 84 -0.16 -13.48 0.31
CA ALA A 84 -1.51 -13.76 -0.15
C ALA A 84 -1.95 -15.21 0.11
N LYS A 85 -1.05 -16.18 -0.06
CA LYS A 85 -1.29 -17.58 0.27
C LYS A 85 -1.56 -17.80 1.75
N GLU A 86 -0.81 -17.14 2.62
CA GLU A 86 -1.06 -17.21 4.06
C GLU A 86 -2.41 -16.59 4.42
N VAL A 87 -2.70 -15.39 3.88
CA VAL A 87 -3.99 -14.71 4.10
C VAL A 87 -5.16 -15.55 3.63
N LEU A 88 -5.08 -16.11 2.41
CA LEU A 88 -6.11 -17.00 1.87
C LEU A 88 -6.33 -18.22 2.77
N SER A 89 -5.24 -18.84 3.27
CA SER A 89 -5.33 -19.96 4.19
C SER A 89 -6.04 -19.60 5.50
N GLU A 90 -5.80 -18.41 6.04
CA GLU A 90 -6.48 -17.94 7.25
C GLU A 90 -7.97 -17.62 6.97
N PHE A 91 -8.29 -16.97 5.86
CA PHE A 91 -9.68 -16.72 5.46
C PHE A 91 -10.47 -18.03 5.26
N GLN A 92 -9.86 -19.05 4.66
CA GLN A 92 -10.47 -20.36 4.46
C GLN A 92 -10.77 -21.11 5.76
N LYS A 93 -10.14 -20.75 6.89
CA LYS A 93 -10.52 -21.29 8.21
C LYS A 93 -11.82 -20.70 8.75
N ILE A 94 -12.20 -19.52 8.28
CA ILE A 94 -13.44 -18.84 8.64
C ILE A 94 -14.59 -19.44 7.83
N ASN A 95 -14.48 -19.39 6.50
CA ASN A 95 -15.38 -20.10 5.60
C ASN A 95 -14.66 -20.51 4.31
N GLN A 96 -15.24 -21.45 3.56
CA GLN A 96 -14.71 -21.96 2.32
C GLN A 96 -15.58 -21.55 1.11
N ASN A 97 -16.37 -20.51 1.24
CA ASN A 97 -17.18 -20.00 0.16
C ASN A 97 -16.29 -19.50 -0.99
N PRO A 98 -16.73 -19.63 -2.25
CA PRO A 98 -15.95 -19.18 -3.39
C PRO A 98 -15.79 -17.66 -3.36
N ILE A 99 -14.65 -17.18 -3.85
CA ILE A 99 -14.43 -15.75 -4.07
C ILE A 99 -15.17 -15.34 -5.33
N LYS A 100 -16.06 -14.35 -5.25
CA LYS A 100 -16.85 -13.83 -6.38
C LYS A 100 -16.24 -12.57 -6.98
N ALA A 101 -15.53 -11.78 -6.18
CA ALA A 101 -14.84 -10.60 -6.66
C ALA A 101 -13.54 -10.33 -5.88
N ILE A 102 -12.57 -9.75 -6.58
CA ILE A 102 -11.36 -9.13 -6.05
C ILE A 102 -11.44 -7.66 -6.46
N ILE A 103 -11.32 -6.74 -5.53
CA ILE A 103 -11.39 -5.30 -5.77
C ILE A 103 -10.05 -4.70 -5.39
N TYR A 104 -9.39 -3.99 -6.32
CA TYR A 104 -8.20 -3.22 -6.02
C TYR A 104 -8.59 -1.79 -5.69
N THR A 105 -8.12 -1.29 -4.56
CA THR A 105 -8.35 0.11 -4.20
C THR A 105 -7.52 1.05 -5.06
N HIS A 106 -6.31 0.63 -5.46
CA HIS A 106 -5.41 1.39 -6.32
C HIS A 106 -4.25 0.52 -6.86
N ASN A 107 -3.33 1.14 -7.61
CA ASN A 107 -2.29 0.45 -8.39
C ASN A 107 -1.03 0.04 -7.61
N HIS A 108 -0.88 0.36 -6.33
CA HIS A 108 0.34 0.01 -5.58
C HIS A 108 0.50 -1.50 -5.43
N GLY A 109 1.76 -1.96 -5.46
CA GLY A 109 2.08 -3.38 -5.47
C GLY A 109 1.58 -4.14 -4.25
N ASP A 110 1.61 -3.51 -3.09
CA ASP A 110 1.14 -4.06 -1.83
C ASP A 110 -0.39 -4.26 -1.75
N HIS A 111 -1.14 -3.78 -2.75
CA HIS A 111 -2.58 -4.00 -2.89
C HIS A 111 -2.94 -5.00 -3.99
N VAL A 112 -2.05 -5.22 -4.97
CA VAL A 112 -2.41 -5.98 -6.18
C VAL A 112 -1.54 -7.19 -6.48
N PHE A 113 -0.34 -7.33 -5.87
CA PHE A 113 0.62 -8.36 -6.27
C PHE A 113 0.38 -9.75 -5.66
N GLY A 114 -0.54 -9.89 -4.70
CA GLY A 114 -0.98 -11.19 -4.20
C GLY A 114 -2.16 -11.80 -4.95
N ALA A 115 -2.74 -11.10 -5.92
CA ALA A 115 -4.03 -11.43 -6.52
C ALA A 115 -4.12 -12.83 -7.14
N SER A 116 -3.02 -13.33 -7.70
CA SER A 116 -3.02 -14.65 -8.36
C SER A 116 -3.39 -15.79 -7.41
N GLU A 117 -3.07 -15.71 -6.12
CA GLU A 117 -3.43 -16.75 -5.15
C GLU A 117 -4.93 -16.82 -4.94
N PHE A 118 -5.58 -15.67 -4.75
CA PHE A 118 -7.02 -15.60 -4.59
C PHE A 118 -7.75 -16.01 -5.86
N TYR A 119 -7.25 -15.57 -7.03
CA TYR A 119 -7.84 -15.83 -8.34
C TYR A 119 -7.72 -17.29 -8.76
N ASN A 120 -6.52 -17.86 -8.66
CA ASN A 120 -6.24 -19.22 -9.13
C ASN A 120 -6.85 -20.29 -8.24
N ALA A 121 -7.07 -20.01 -6.95
CA ALA A 121 -7.73 -20.92 -6.03
C ALA A 121 -9.20 -21.20 -6.40
N GLN A 122 -9.81 -20.42 -7.30
CA GLN A 122 -11.21 -20.56 -7.68
C GLN A 122 -11.37 -21.34 -8.99
N GLU A 123 -12.35 -22.27 -9.04
CA GLU A 123 -12.75 -22.95 -10.29
C GLU A 123 -13.42 -21.94 -11.23
N GLU A 124 -14.46 -21.26 -10.76
CA GLU A 124 -15.08 -20.12 -11.44
C GLU A 124 -14.29 -18.86 -11.09
N LYS A 125 -13.72 -18.22 -12.11
CA LYS A 125 -12.84 -17.08 -11.90
C LYS A 125 -13.61 -15.85 -11.41
N PRO A 126 -13.16 -15.21 -10.30
CA PRO A 126 -13.82 -14.02 -9.76
C PRO A 126 -13.69 -12.83 -10.71
N LEU A 127 -14.61 -11.89 -10.57
CA LEU A 127 -14.42 -10.57 -11.16
C LEU A 127 -13.21 -9.91 -10.52
N VAL A 128 -12.36 -9.28 -11.32
CA VAL A 128 -11.29 -8.40 -10.82
C VAL A 128 -11.68 -6.98 -11.19
N ILE A 129 -11.91 -6.15 -10.19
CA ILE A 129 -12.52 -4.82 -10.34
C ILE A 129 -11.52 -3.76 -9.92
N ALA A 130 -11.35 -2.71 -10.74
CA ALA A 130 -10.49 -1.58 -10.44
C ALA A 130 -10.91 -0.32 -11.22
N HIS A 131 -10.27 0.80 -10.91
CA HIS A 131 -10.38 1.99 -11.74
C HIS A 131 -9.79 1.74 -13.14
N SER A 132 -10.30 2.43 -14.15
CA SER A 132 -9.92 2.20 -15.57
C SER A 132 -8.44 2.41 -15.88
N THR A 133 -7.73 3.22 -15.09
CA THR A 133 -6.29 3.49 -15.28
C THR A 133 -5.37 2.59 -14.46
N THR A 134 -5.90 1.75 -13.56
CA THR A 134 -5.09 0.92 -12.66
C THR A 134 -4.16 -0.03 -13.42
N ALA A 135 -4.67 -0.70 -14.45
CA ALA A 135 -3.87 -1.67 -15.22
C ALA A 135 -2.63 -1.01 -15.87
N GLU A 136 -2.82 0.12 -16.55
CA GLU A 136 -1.72 0.88 -17.17
C GLU A 136 -0.65 1.28 -16.14
N LYS A 137 -1.07 1.71 -14.96
CA LYS A 137 -0.16 2.12 -13.89
C LYS A 137 0.63 0.93 -13.34
N VAL A 138 -0.01 -0.21 -13.11
CA VAL A 138 0.65 -1.44 -12.68
C VAL A 138 1.65 -1.92 -13.74
N GLU A 139 1.28 -1.93 -15.02
CA GLU A 139 2.19 -2.28 -16.12
C GLU A 139 3.41 -1.36 -16.17
N LYS A 140 3.22 -0.06 -15.94
CA LYS A 140 4.33 0.90 -15.86
C LYS A 140 5.26 0.58 -14.68
N ILE A 141 4.72 0.22 -13.52
CA ILE A 141 5.48 -0.19 -12.33
C ILE A 141 6.28 -1.46 -12.60
N LEU A 142 5.65 -2.48 -13.17
CA LEU A 142 6.31 -3.76 -13.47
C LEU A 142 7.32 -3.67 -14.63
N GLY A 143 7.14 -2.71 -15.52
CA GLY A 143 7.94 -2.52 -16.75
C GLY A 143 8.96 -1.41 -16.61
N ILE A 144 8.64 -0.26 -17.19
CA ILE A 144 9.60 0.83 -17.48
C ILE A 144 10.25 1.40 -16.21
N ILE A 145 9.50 1.57 -15.13
CA ILE A 145 10.00 2.21 -13.90
C ILE A 145 10.43 1.21 -12.83
N ASN A 146 10.31 -0.10 -13.09
CA ASN A 146 10.64 -1.15 -12.12
C ASN A 146 12.06 -1.00 -11.52
N PRO A 147 13.14 -0.78 -12.28
CA PRO A 147 14.49 -0.66 -11.69
C PRO A 147 14.61 0.53 -10.73
N ILE A 148 13.92 1.62 -11.04
CA ILE A 148 13.94 2.84 -10.21
C ILE A 148 13.13 2.62 -8.93
N ILE A 149 11.94 2.03 -9.04
CA ILE A 149 11.09 1.71 -7.89
C ILE A 149 11.79 0.74 -6.97
N THR A 150 12.36 -0.35 -7.48
CA THR A 150 13.10 -1.34 -6.69
C THR A 150 14.24 -0.70 -5.90
N LEU A 151 15.06 0.14 -6.55
CA LEU A 151 16.15 0.85 -5.88
C LEU A 151 15.65 1.79 -4.78
N ARG A 152 14.57 2.52 -5.04
CA ARG A 152 13.99 3.48 -4.08
C ARG A 152 13.32 2.75 -2.92
N SER A 153 12.52 1.74 -3.19
CA SER A 153 11.88 0.90 -2.17
C SER A 153 12.91 0.25 -1.26
N GLY A 154 14.02 -0.24 -1.81
CA GLY A 154 15.11 -0.80 -1.01
C GLY A 154 15.66 0.18 0.02
N LYS A 155 15.74 1.47 -0.33
CA LYS A 155 16.20 2.53 0.59
C LYS A 155 15.09 3.01 1.55
N MET A 156 13.86 3.06 1.07
CA MET A 156 12.73 3.59 1.84
C MET A 156 12.23 2.59 2.90
N PHE A 157 12.14 1.34 2.53
CA PHE A 157 11.57 0.29 3.37
C PHE A 157 12.63 -0.62 4.00
N GLY A 158 13.91 -0.29 3.84
CA GLY A 158 14.99 -1.03 4.47
C GLY A 158 15.15 -2.48 3.96
N THR A 159 14.73 -2.81 2.73
CA THR A 159 14.77 -4.18 2.21
C THR A 159 16.18 -4.74 2.06
N ASN A 160 17.21 -3.90 2.20
CA ASN A 160 18.63 -4.28 2.21
C ASN A 160 19.17 -4.51 3.63
N LEU A 161 18.37 -4.30 4.66
CA LEU A 161 18.74 -4.59 6.04
C LEU A 161 18.65 -6.10 6.30
N ASP A 162 19.39 -6.56 7.29
CA ASP A 162 19.24 -7.93 7.78
C ASP A 162 17.89 -8.11 8.50
N ASP A 163 17.35 -9.33 8.48
CA ASP A 163 16.03 -9.61 9.04
C ASP A 163 15.87 -9.22 10.53
N ASN A 164 16.96 -9.24 11.28
CA ASN A 164 17.00 -8.82 12.68
C ASN A 164 17.02 -7.30 12.88
N GLU A 165 17.23 -6.53 11.81
CA GLU A 165 17.22 -5.06 11.81
C GLU A 165 15.87 -4.52 11.30
N LEU A 166 15.08 -5.35 10.61
CA LEU A 166 13.75 -5.02 10.10
C LEU A 166 12.69 -5.22 11.19
N ILE A 167 12.45 -4.19 12.01
CA ILE A 167 11.43 -4.26 13.06
C ILE A 167 10.06 -3.97 12.47
N ASN A 168 9.89 -2.81 11.86
CA ASN A 168 8.72 -2.43 11.06
C ASN A 168 9.07 -1.24 10.17
N VAL A 169 8.19 -0.93 9.22
CA VAL A 169 8.38 0.17 8.26
C VAL A 169 7.49 1.39 8.55
N GLY A 170 6.91 1.46 9.76
CA GLY A 170 6.05 2.56 10.20
C GLY A 170 4.58 2.43 9.78
N LEU A 171 4.29 1.83 8.63
CA LEU A 171 2.95 1.60 8.08
C LEU A 171 2.50 0.15 8.24
N GLY A 172 3.44 -0.75 8.41
CA GLY A 172 3.22 -2.19 8.48
C GLY A 172 4.50 -2.91 8.88
N PRO A 173 4.48 -4.25 8.96
CA PRO A 173 5.60 -5.03 9.46
C PRO A 173 6.84 -4.93 8.55
N TYR A 174 6.70 -5.13 7.26
CA TYR A 174 7.75 -5.01 6.24
C TYR A 174 7.16 -5.10 4.84
N LEU A 175 7.95 -4.69 3.84
CA LEU A 175 7.65 -4.90 2.42
C LEU A 175 8.43 -6.11 1.92
N SER A 176 7.75 -7.05 1.27
CA SER A 176 8.40 -8.26 0.72
C SER A 176 9.17 -8.00 -0.59
N ALA A 177 9.26 -6.77 -1.02
CA ALA A 177 9.83 -6.35 -2.30
C ALA A 177 11.13 -7.08 -2.66
N GLY A 178 11.11 -7.78 -3.78
CA GLY A 178 12.26 -8.55 -4.30
C GLY A 178 12.44 -9.94 -3.70
N ARG A 179 11.60 -10.37 -2.77
CA ARG A 179 11.65 -11.71 -2.15
C ARG A 179 10.72 -12.71 -2.82
N SER A 180 9.68 -12.26 -3.55
CA SER A 180 8.79 -13.12 -4.32
C SER A 180 8.38 -12.50 -5.65
N SER A 181 7.65 -13.27 -6.47
CA SER A 181 7.15 -12.79 -7.76
C SER A 181 5.81 -12.09 -7.59
N PRO A 182 5.58 -10.96 -8.26
CA PRO A 182 4.27 -10.33 -8.28
C PRO A 182 3.25 -11.22 -8.99
N GLY A 183 2.16 -11.51 -8.29
CA GLY A 183 1.02 -12.29 -8.79
C GLY A 183 -0.13 -11.40 -9.25
N TYR A 184 0.15 -10.35 -10.01
CA TYR A 184 -0.87 -9.44 -10.52
C TYR A 184 -1.82 -10.12 -11.50
N ILE A 185 -3.11 -9.86 -11.34
CA ILE A 185 -4.18 -10.22 -12.30
C ILE A 185 -4.81 -8.94 -12.83
N ALA A 186 -4.81 -8.76 -14.14
CA ALA A 186 -5.41 -7.56 -14.75
C ALA A 186 -6.91 -7.49 -14.46
N PRO A 187 -7.48 -6.30 -14.22
CA PRO A 187 -8.91 -6.13 -14.02
C PRO A 187 -9.73 -6.64 -15.18
N THR A 188 -10.81 -7.35 -14.86
CA THR A 188 -11.80 -7.84 -15.85
C THR A 188 -13.01 -6.91 -15.97
N LEU A 189 -13.18 -6.03 -14.99
CA LEU A 189 -14.22 -5.00 -14.96
C LEU A 189 -13.60 -3.69 -14.45
N THR A 190 -13.77 -2.61 -15.20
CA THR A 190 -13.23 -1.30 -14.83
C THR A 190 -14.30 -0.22 -14.90
N PHE A 191 -14.07 0.90 -14.22
CA PHE A 191 -14.95 2.07 -14.22
C PHE A 191 -14.13 3.36 -14.09
N GLU A 192 -14.75 4.53 -14.37
CA GLU A 192 -14.07 5.83 -14.30
C GLU A 192 -14.49 6.67 -13.07
N LYS A 193 -15.78 6.73 -12.74
CA LYS A 193 -16.28 7.62 -11.67
C LYS A 193 -16.93 6.86 -10.54
N GLU A 194 -17.89 6.04 -10.86
CA GLU A 194 -18.62 5.21 -9.91
C GLU A 194 -19.07 3.91 -10.56
N LEU A 195 -19.19 2.88 -9.75
CA LEU A 195 -19.73 1.59 -10.15
C LEU A 195 -20.55 1.04 -8.99
N LYS A 196 -21.80 0.63 -9.28
CA LYS A 196 -22.69 0.01 -8.29
C LYS A 196 -23.08 -1.36 -8.78
N LEU A 197 -22.86 -2.36 -7.94
CA LEU A 197 -23.05 -3.76 -8.26
C LEU A 197 -23.77 -4.45 -7.10
N GLU A 198 -24.31 -5.62 -7.40
CA GLU A 198 -24.69 -6.60 -6.39
C GLU A 198 -23.74 -7.80 -6.54
N ILE A 199 -22.99 -8.11 -5.48
CA ILE A 199 -22.02 -9.20 -5.47
C ILE A 199 -22.21 -9.97 -4.17
N ALA A 200 -22.38 -11.29 -4.27
CA ALA A 200 -22.55 -12.18 -3.12
C ALA A 200 -23.67 -11.68 -2.14
N GLY A 201 -24.77 -11.15 -2.68
CA GLY A 201 -25.90 -10.63 -1.91
C GLY A 201 -25.69 -9.23 -1.31
N HIS A 202 -24.52 -8.61 -1.49
CA HIS A 202 -24.27 -7.25 -1.02
C HIS A 202 -24.38 -6.21 -2.13
N LYS A 203 -24.96 -5.06 -1.80
CA LYS A 203 -24.76 -3.85 -2.61
C LYS A 203 -23.34 -3.33 -2.38
N VAL A 204 -22.58 -3.26 -3.45
CA VAL A 204 -21.20 -2.78 -3.46
C VAL A 204 -21.13 -1.52 -4.29
N GLU A 205 -20.75 -0.43 -3.68
CA GLU A 205 -20.60 0.85 -4.35
C GLU A 205 -19.13 1.26 -4.34
N LEU A 206 -18.59 1.49 -5.54
CA LEU A 206 -17.20 1.92 -5.73
C LEU A 206 -17.19 3.34 -6.26
N TYR A 207 -16.36 4.18 -5.69
CA TYR A 207 -16.25 5.58 -6.07
C TYR A 207 -14.80 5.95 -6.30
N HIS A 208 -14.54 6.54 -7.45
CA HIS A 208 -13.23 7.12 -7.74
C HIS A 208 -12.97 8.29 -6.78
N ALA A 209 -11.90 8.21 -6.03
CA ALA A 209 -11.53 9.16 -4.98
C ALA A 209 -10.01 9.37 -4.98
N PRO A 210 -9.46 10.10 -5.96
CA PRO A 210 -8.03 10.36 -6.04
C PRO A 210 -7.49 10.92 -4.73
N GLY A 211 -6.40 10.33 -4.25
CA GLY A 211 -5.76 10.69 -3.00
C GLY A 211 -4.29 10.32 -3.02
N GLU A 212 -3.92 9.19 -2.47
CA GLU A 212 -2.55 8.71 -2.54
C GLU A 212 -2.11 8.50 -3.99
N THR A 213 -2.98 7.92 -4.81
CA THR A 213 -2.80 7.80 -6.28
C THR A 213 -4.00 8.36 -7.02
N ASP A 214 -3.82 8.63 -8.34
CA ASP A 214 -4.92 9.19 -9.16
C ASP A 214 -5.99 8.14 -9.47
N ASP A 215 -5.72 6.85 -9.36
CA ASP A 215 -6.69 5.77 -9.59
C ASP A 215 -7.32 5.25 -8.30
N GLN A 216 -7.01 5.88 -7.18
CA GLN A 216 -7.56 5.51 -5.88
C GLN A 216 -9.08 5.52 -5.91
N LEU A 217 -9.66 4.50 -5.31
CA LEU A 217 -11.09 4.38 -5.07
C LEU A 217 -11.37 4.00 -3.62
N PHE A 218 -12.57 4.21 -3.17
CA PHE A 218 -13.07 3.56 -1.96
C PHE A 218 -14.23 2.63 -2.28
N VAL A 219 -14.40 1.61 -1.44
CA VAL A 219 -15.50 0.65 -1.52
C VAL A 219 -16.46 0.91 -0.36
N TRP A 220 -17.74 1.08 -0.67
CA TRP A 220 -18.80 1.29 0.30
C TRP A 220 -19.80 0.13 0.28
N PHE A 221 -20.09 -0.43 1.44
CA PHE A 221 -21.12 -1.42 1.66
C PHE A 221 -22.25 -0.79 2.47
N PRO A 222 -23.33 -0.29 1.82
CA PRO A 222 -24.40 0.45 2.52
C PRO A 222 -25.07 -0.35 3.63
N GLU A 223 -25.36 -1.61 3.38
CA GLU A 223 -26.06 -2.49 4.33
C GLU A 223 -25.20 -2.85 5.56
N LEU A 224 -23.89 -2.89 5.38
CA LEU A 224 -22.94 -3.15 6.46
C LEU A 224 -22.47 -1.86 7.16
N SER A 225 -22.83 -0.69 6.61
CA SER A 225 -22.29 0.62 7.03
C SER A 225 -20.76 0.62 7.09
N ALA A 226 -20.12 -0.02 6.11
CA ALA A 226 -18.68 -0.26 6.09
C ALA A 226 -18.02 0.44 4.89
N LEU A 227 -16.95 1.19 5.18
CA LEU A 227 -16.15 1.91 4.20
C LEU A 227 -14.73 1.33 4.18
N MET A 228 -14.24 0.94 2.98
CA MET A 228 -12.87 0.53 2.74
C MET A 228 -12.19 1.64 1.90
N PRO A 229 -11.49 2.58 2.54
CA PRO A 229 -10.96 3.78 1.87
C PRO A 229 -9.65 3.53 1.14
N GLY A 230 -9.06 2.32 1.25
CA GLY A 230 -7.69 2.09 0.82
C GLY A 230 -6.73 3.07 1.50
N ASP A 231 -5.67 3.43 0.84
CA ASP A 231 -4.61 4.29 1.37
C ASP A 231 -4.95 5.79 1.38
N ASN A 232 -6.22 6.14 1.17
CA ASN A 232 -6.71 7.48 1.49
C ASN A 232 -6.85 7.73 3.00
N PHE A 233 -6.73 6.69 3.81
CA PHE A 233 -6.77 6.79 5.27
C PHE A 233 -5.75 5.88 5.92
N TYR A 234 -4.88 6.48 6.74
CA TYR A 234 -3.87 5.78 7.55
C TYR A 234 -4.13 6.00 9.03
N THR A 235 -3.82 5.00 9.85
CA THR A 235 -3.75 5.17 11.31
C THR A 235 -2.46 5.83 11.75
N THR A 236 -1.44 5.81 10.88
CA THR A 236 -0.14 6.44 11.08
C THR A 236 0.04 7.60 10.11
N PHE A 237 0.94 8.53 10.44
CA PHE A 237 1.22 9.66 9.55
C PHE A 237 1.94 9.15 8.29
N PRO A 238 1.41 9.37 7.06
CA PRO A 238 2.00 8.84 5.86
C PRO A 238 3.35 9.51 5.58
N GLN A 239 4.41 8.71 5.55
CA GLN A 239 5.76 9.19 5.22
C GLN A 239 5.96 9.39 3.71
N SER A 240 5.07 8.87 2.89
CA SER A 240 5.24 8.76 1.45
C SER A 240 4.70 9.92 0.62
N LEU A 241 4.04 10.92 1.22
CA LEU A 241 3.43 12.06 0.51
C LEU A 241 4.37 12.82 -0.44
N TYR A 242 5.68 12.79 -0.18
CA TYR A 242 6.66 13.45 -1.04
C TYR A 242 7.13 12.60 -2.23
N HIS A 243 6.94 11.28 -2.20
CA HIS A 243 7.50 10.39 -3.21
C HIS A 243 6.54 10.08 -4.34
N GLN A 244 5.25 10.10 -4.07
CA GLN A 244 4.22 9.71 -5.04
C GLN A 244 3.86 10.82 -6.02
N ARG A 245 3.91 12.09 -5.61
CA ARG A 245 3.65 13.22 -6.50
C ARG A 245 4.60 13.32 -7.71
N TYR A 246 5.77 12.70 -7.65
CA TYR A 246 6.74 12.69 -8.75
C TYR A 246 6.62 11.49 -9.70
N LEU A 247 5.79 10.50 -9.37
CA LEU A 247 5.58 9.33 -10.22
C LEU A 247 4.33 9.45 -11.09
N THR A 248 3.46 10.39 -10.81
CA THR A 248 2.16 10.57 -11.49
C THR A 248 2.12 11.76 -12.45
N SER A 249 3.18 12.57 -12.52
CA SER A 249 3.30 13.70 -13.45
C SER A 249 4.15 13.38 -14.69
#